data_aa549a09c4ec8a93fa37d166d448dc47
#
_entry.id   aa549a09c4ec8a93fa37d166d448dc47
#
_cell.length_a   1.000
_cell.length_b   1.000
_cell.length_c   1.000
_cell.angle_alpha   90.00
_cell.angle_beta   90.00
_cell.angle_gamma   90.00
#
_symmetry.space_group_name_H-M   'P 1'
#
loop_
_entity.id
_entity.type
_entity.pdbx_description
1 polymer ?
#
loop_
_entity_poly.entity_id
_entity_poly.type
_entity_poly.pdbx_seq_one_letter_code
_entity_poly.pdbx_strand_id
1 'polypeptide(L)'
;MDDLPGKSVCVIGLGASGRAAVELLLAKGVKVTAVDSAESAALMEFATVMRERGVECHLGHNRVLPDAFDLAVVSPGVPLDQPQIASLQRRGIPVWGELELGWRESGCLAIGITGTNGKTTTTELVSTMLTQNQRRTVAAGNIGTPLSAVAGQTRELDVVTLEVSSFQLE
;
A
#
# COMPACT_ATOMS: atom_id res chain seq x y z
N MET A 1 5.76 6.74 -16.55
CA MET A 1 5.16 6.74 -15.20
C MET A 1 3.70 7.07 -15.39
N ASP A 2 2.80 6.20 -14.96
CA ASP A 2 1.38 6.53 -15.00
C ASP A 2 1.11 7.64 -14.01
N ASP A 3 0.64 8.78 -14.52
CA ASP A 3 0.38 9.96 -13.71
C ASP A 3 -0.85 9.66 -12.83
N LEU A 4 -0.68 9.62 -11.49
CA LEU A 4 -1.75 9.33 -10.53
C LEU A 4 -2.72 10.50 -10.32
N PRO A 5 -2.27 11.79 -10.35
CA PRO A 5 -3.18 12.92 -10.13
C PRO A 5 -4.42 12.89 -11.02
N GLY A 6 -5.59 13.09 -10.41
CA GLY A 6 -6.89 13.11 -11.09
C GLY A 6 -7.48 11.74 -11.43
N LYS A 7 -6.76 10.64 -11.20
CA LYS A 7 -7.29 9.28 -11.36
C LYS A 7 -8.25 8.89 -10.24
N SER A 8 -9.09 7.88 -10.53
CA SER A 8 -9.98 7.24 -9.56
C SER A 8 -9.40 5.88 -9.15
N VAL A 9 -9.10 5.71 -7.87
CA VAL A 9 -8.42 4.50 -7.36
C VAL A 9 -9.25 3.84 -6.26
N CYS A 10 -9.43 2.52 -6.37
CA CYS A 10 -10.07 1.70 -5.35
C CYS A 10 -9.00 1.07 -4.47
N VAL A 11 -9.05 1.28 -3.15
CA VAL A 11 -8.18 0.62 -2.17
C VAL A 11 -8.98 -0.47 -1.46
N ILE A 12 -8.49 -1.72 -1.51
CA ILE A 12 -9.16 -2.90 -0.96
C ILE A 12 -8.38 -3.45 0.23
N GLY A 13 -9.04 -3.47 1.39
CA GLY A 13 -8.44 -3.83 2.67
C GLY A 13 -7.83 -2.61 3.36
N LEU A 14 -8.35 -2.27 4.57
CA LEU A 14 -7.96 -1.10 5.34
C LEU A 14 -7.18 -1.45 6.62
N GLY A 15 -6.34 -2.48 6.54
CA GLY A 15 -5.27 -2.72 7.49
C GLY A 15 -4.20 -1.61 7.43
N ALA A 16 -3.07 -1.79 8.09
CA ALA A 16 -1.99 -0.79 8.12
C ALA A 16 -1.55 -0.36 6.71
N SER A 17 -1.33 -1.33 5.81
CA SER A 17 -0.90 -1.10 4.42
C SER A 17 -1.97 -0.36 3.60
N GLY A 18 -3.24 -0.75 3.71
CA GLY A 18 -4.31 -0.08 2.96
C GLY A 18 -4.55 1.35 3.42
N ARG A 19 -4.47 1.61 4.74
CA ARG A 19 -4.55 2.98 5.28
C ARG A 19 -3.41 3.85 4.77
N ALA A 20 -2.19 3.32 4.76
CA ALA A 20 -1.02 4.01 4.20
C ALA A 20 -1.18 4.30 2.71
N ALA A 21 -1.74 3.36 1.94
CA ALA A 21 -2.04 3.57 0.52
C ALA A 21 -3.09 4.68 0.31
N VAL A 22 -4.16 4.72 1.12
CA VAL A 22 -5.16 5.80 1.08
C VAL A 22 -4.51 7.15 1.32
N GLU A 23 -3.68 7.28 2.36
CA GLU A 23 -2.99 8.52 2.69
C GLU A 23 -2.05 8.99 1.57
N LEU A 24 -1.25 8.07 1.01
CA LEU A 24 -0.35 8.37 -0.09
C LEU A 24 -1.12 8.86 -1.33
N LEU A 25 -2.21 8.17 -1.70
CA LEU A 25 -3.04 8.52 -2.84
C LEU A 25 -3.71 9.89 -2.67
N LEU A 26 -4.22 10.18 -1.47
CA LEU A 26 -4.78 11.49 -1.15
C LEU A 26 -3.73 12.61 -1.30
N ALA A 27 -2.52 12.39 -0.78
CA ALA A 27 -1.42 13.36 -0.90
C ALA A 27 -1.03 13.61 -2.37
N LYS A 28 -1.38 12.70 -3.29
CA LYS A 28 -1.17 12.82 -4.74
C LYS A 28 -2.36 13.42 -5.50
N GLY A 29 -3.43 13.81 -4.81
CA GLY A 29 -4.62 14.37 -5.46
C GLY A 29 -5.45 13.35 -6.24
N VAL A 30 -5.43 12.10 -5.80
CA VAL A 30 -6.20 10.98 -6.37
C VAL A 30 -7.59 10.94 -5.73
N LYS A 31 -8.62 10.64 -6.53
CA LYS A 31 -9.95 10.32 -6.01
C LYS A 31 -9.95 8.89 -5.48
N VAL A 32 -10.11 8.74 -4.16
CA VAL A 32 -9.98 7.43 -3.51
C VAL A 32 -11.34 6.90 -3.07
N THR A 33 -11.60 5.63 -3.41
CA THR A 33 -12.66 4.81 -2.82
C THR A 33 -12.02 3.69 -2.02
N ALA A 34 -12.31 3.60 -0.73
CA ALA A 34 -11.71 2.67 0.21
C ALA A 34 -12.72 1.61 0.67
N VAL A 35 -12.36 0.33 0.61
CA VAL A 35 -13.26 -0.79 0.88
C VAL A 35 -12.64 -1.75 1.88
N ASP A 36 -13.41 -2.18 2.87
CA ASP A 36 -13.03 -3.29 3.75
C ASP A 36 -14.25 -4.18 4.07
N SER A 37 -14.00 -5.48 4.15
CA SER A 37 -15.04 -6.45 4.53
C SER A 37 -15.39 -6.41 6.01
N ALA A 38 -14.49 -5.92 6.85
CA ALA A 38 -14.70 -5.76 8.28
C ALA A 38 -15.35 -4.40 8.61
N GLU A 39 -16.01 -4.35 9.77
CA GLU A 39 -16.62 -3.15 10.33
C GLU A 39 -16.30 -3.10 11.84
N SER A 40 -15.05 -2.77 12.12
CA SER A 40 -14.60 -2.57 13.51
C SER A 40 -14.67 -1.09 13.91
N ALA A 41 -14.72 -0.80 15.22
CA ALA A 41 -14.71 0.57 15.74
C ALA A 41 -13.52 1.39 15.19
N ALA A 42 -12.33 0.80 15.13
CA ALA A 42 -11.15 1.45 14.58
C ALA A 42 -11.22 1.71 13.07
N LEU A 43 -11.95 0.88 12.30
CA LEU A 43 -12.20 1.11 10.88
C LEU A 43 -13.26 2.19 10.67
N MET A 44 -14.30 2.21 11.50
CA MET A 44 -15.34 3.26 11.46
C MET A 44 -14.75 4.64 11.77
N GLU A 45 -13.89 4.73 12.78
CA GLU A 45 -13.19 5.96 13.12
C GLU A 45 -12.31 6.44 11.96
N PHE A 46 -11.48 5.57 11.40
CA PHE A 46 -10.67 5.87 10.23
C PHE A 46 -11.54 6.33 9.04
N ALA A 47 -12.60 5.60 8.73
CA ALA A 47 -13.51 5.93 7.63
C ALA A 47 -14.19 7.30 7.85
N THR A 48 -14.54 7.67 9.07
CA THR A 48 -15.12 8.97 9.39
C THR A 48 -14.14 10.10 9.04
N VAL A 49 -12.90 10.00 9.51
CA VAL A 49 -11.84 10.98 9.20
C VAL A 49 -11.55 11.06 7.70
N MET A 50 -11.53 9.91 7.02
CA MET A 50 -11.24 9.87 5.58
C MET A 50 -12.39 10.46 4.74
N ARG A 51 -13.64 10.25 5.15
CA ARG A 51 -14.80 10.87 4.48
C ARG A 51 -14.77 12.40 4.55
N GLU A 52 -14.36 12.97 5.68
CA GLU A 52 -14.17 14.42 5.80
C GLU A 52 -13.10 14.96 4.83
N ARG A 53 -12.16 14.09 4.43
CA ARG A 53 -11.10 14.40 3.45
C ARG A 53 -11.47 14.01 2.00
N GLY A 54 -12.73 13.63 1.76
CA GLY A 54 -13.24 13.33 0.43
C GLY A 54 -13.05 11.89 -0.05
N VAL A 55 -12.67 10.96 0.83
CA VAL A 55 -12.61 9.53 0.50
C VAL A 55 -13.98 8.90 0.62
N GLU A 56 -14.40 8.16 -0.40
CA GLU A 56 -15.58 7.31 -0.32
C GLU A 56 -15.23 6.00 0.40
N CYS A 57 -15.84 5.73 1.57
CA CYS A 57 -15.50 4.56 2.39
C CYS A 57 -16.68 3.59 2.50
N HIS A 58 -16.45 2.32 2.16
CA HIS A 58 -17.42 1.23 2.25
C HIS A 58 -16.86 0.15 3.18
N LEU A 59 -17.51 -0.07 4.32
CA LEU A 59 -17.15 -1.06 5.32
C LEU A 59 -18.22 -2.15 5.43
N GLY A 60 -17.84 -3.32 5.94
CA GLY A 60 -18.76 -4.40 6.27
C GLY A 60 -19.25 -5.22 5.08
N HIS A 61 -18.65 -5.08 3.88
CA HIS A 61 -19.06 -5.88 2.74
C HIS A 61 -17.98 -6.10 1.68
N ASN A 62 -18.11 -7.23 0.96
CA ASN A 62 -17.25 -7.62 -0.17
C ASN A 62 -17.92 -7.36 -1.52
N ARG A 63 -18.72 -6.31 -1.65
CA ARG A 63 -19.42 -6.04 -2.91
C ARG A 63 -18.46 -5.53 -3.96
N VAL A 64 -18.69 -5.99 -5.19
CA VAL A 64 -18.10 -5.38 -6.36
C VAL A 64 -18.72 -3.99 -6.51
N LEU A 65 -17.88 -2.96 -6.44
CA LEU A 65 -18.34 -1.61 -6.68
C LEU A 65 -18.62 -1.42 -8.17
N PRO A 66 -19.73 -0.75 -8.53
CA PRO A 66 -20.12 -0.53 -9.93
C PRO A 66 -19.23 0.50 -10.63
N ASP A 67 -18.47 1.29 -9.87
CA ASP A 67 -17.72 2.43 -10.39
C ASP A 67 -16.58 2.03 -11.34
N ALA A 68 -16.28 2.92 -12.27
CA ALA A 68 -15.10 2.80 -13.11
C ALA A 68 -13.88 3.35 -12.36
N PHE A 69 -12.90 2.49 -12.11
CA PHE A 69 -11.62 2.85 -11.53
C PHE A 69 -10.52 2.79 -12.60
N ASP A 70 -9.54 3.65 -12.49
CA ASP A 70 -8.32 3.59 -13.30
C ASP A 70 -7.32 2.57 -12.76
N LEU A 71 -7.42 2.27 -11.45
CA LEU A 71 -6.52 1.38 -10.72
C LEU A 71 -7.21 0.83 -9.48
N ALA A 72 -6.85 -0.39 -9.09
CA ALA A 72 -7.13 -0.91 -7.75
C ALA A 72 -5.83 -1.20 -7.01
N VAL A 73 -5.79 -0.87 -5.71
CA VAL A 73 -4.68 -1.19 -4.82
C VAL A 73 -5.16 -2.16 -3.75
N VAL A 74 -4.46 -3.28 -3.61
CA VAL A 74 -4.86 -4.36 -2.69
C VAL A 74 -3.87 -4.46 -1.54
N SER A 75 -4.39 -4.50 -0.32
CA SER A 75 -3.60 -4.73 0.90
C SER A 75 -3.08 -6.17 0.95
N PRO A 76 -1.84 -6.43 1.43
CA PRO A 76 -1.26 -7.78 1.42
C PRO A 76 -2.07 -8.84 2.16
N GLY A 77 -2.92 -8.45 3.11
CA GLY A 77 -3.80 -9.37 3.87
C GLY A 77 -5.08 -9.75 3.14
N VAL A 78 -5.35 -9.22 1.96
CA VAL A 78 -6.55 -9.52 1.17
C VAL A 78 -6.24 -10.62 0.16
N PRO A 79 -6.91 -11.78 0.21
CA PRO A 79 -6.72 -12.84 -0.78
C PRO A 79 -7.06 -12.37 -2.20
N LEU A 80 -6.20 -12.65 -3.17
CA LEU A 80 -6.37 -12.21 -4.56
C LEU A 80 -7.49 -12.94 -5.32
N ASP A 81 -7.94 -14.07 -4.81
CA ASP A 81 -9.05 -14.86 -5.36
C ASP A 81 -10.45 -14.33 -5.02
N GLN A 82 -10.52 -13.19 -4.31
CA GLN A 82 -11.81 -12.59 -3.98
C GLN A 82 -12.60 -12.17 -5.22
N PRO A 83 -13.93 -12.39 -5.23
CA PRO A 83 -14.79 -12.06 -6.38
C PRO A 83 -14.71 -10.60 -6.84
N GLN A 84 -14.50 -9.68 -5.91
CA GLN A 84 -14.33 -8.26 -6.22
C GLN A 84 -13.05 -7.98 -7.02
N ILE A 85 -11.93 -8.61 -6.66
CA ILE A 85 -10.65 -8.46 -7.37
C ILE A 85 -10.77 -9.08 -8.76
N ALA A 86 -11.30 -10.30 -8.85
CA ALA A 86 -11.56 -10.96 -10.12
C ALA A 86 -12.50 -10.14 -11.04
N SER A 87 -13.46 -9.41 -10.46
CA SER A 87 -14.33 -8.51 -11.22
C SER A 87 -13.58 -7.30 -11.78
N LEU A 88 -12.70 -6.69 -11.00
CA LEU A 88 -11.87 -5.56 -11.45
C LEU A 88 -10.94 -5.99 -12.59
N GLN A 89 -10.28 -7.14 -12.45
CA GLN A 89 -9.41 -7.71 -13.48
C GLN A 89 -10.16 -8.01 -14.78
N ARG A 90 -11.37 -8.61 -14.71
CA ARG A 90 -12.23 -8.85 -15.89
C ARG A 90 -12.65 -7.57 -16.61
N ARG A 91 -12.73 -6.45 -15.89
CA ARG A 91 -13.04 -5.13 -16.44
C ARG A 91 -11.78 -4.44 -17.01
N GLY A 92 -10.62 -5.10 -16.98
CA GLY A 92 -9.36 -4.55 -17.46
C GLY A 92 -8.75 -3.49 -16.53
N ILE A 93 -9.21 -3.40 -15.28
CA ILE A 93 -8.67 -2.46 -14.29
C ILE A 93 -7.36 -3.06 -13.73
N PRO A 94 -6.23 -2.35 -13.84
CA PRO A 94 -4.98 -2.78 -13.23
C PRO A 94 -5.15 -2.98 -11.72
N VAL A 95 -4.51 -4.03 -11.18
CA VAL A 95 -4.52 -4.32 -9.75
C VAL A 95 -3.08 -4.35 -9.27
N TRP A 96 -2.73 -3.45 -8.35
CA TRP A 96 -1.43 -3.39 -7.72
C TRP A 96 -1.50 -3.80 -6.26
N GLY A 97 -0.43 -4.40 -5.75
CA GLY A 97 -0.21 -4.50 -4.31
C GLY A 97 0.21 -3.14 -3.72
N GLU A 98 0.05 -2.99 -2.41
CA GLU A 98 0.52 -1.78 -1.70
C GLU A 98 2.03 -1.54 -1.91
N LEU A 99 2.83 -2.61 -1.93
CA LEU A 99 4.27 -2.53 -2.15
C LEU A 99 4.60 -1.98 -3.54
N GLU A 100 3.85 -2.38 -4.57
CA GLU A 100 4.00 -1.88 -5.95
C GLU A 100 3.64 -0.39 -6.01
N LEU A 101 2.54 0.02 -5.39
CA LEU A 101 2.18 1.44 -5.28
C LEU A 101 3.30 2.23 -4.61
N GLY A 102 3.74 1.80 -3.42
CA GLY A 102 4.79 2.47 -2.68
C GLY A 102 6.11 2.54 -3.44
N TRP A 103 6.47 1.48 -4.17
CA TRP A 103 7.67 1.44 -4.99
C TRP A 103 7.62 2.43 -6.16
N ARG A 104 6.51 2.47 -6.89
CA ARG A 104 6.31 3.41 -8.01
C ARG A 104 6.39 4.87 -7.60
N GLU A 105 6.00 5.16 -6.37
CA GLU A 105 6.03 6.51 -5.79
C GLU A 105 7.33 6.82 -5.02
N SER A 106 8.23 5.84 -4.90
CA SER A 106 9.52 5.99 -4.25
C SER A 106 10.55 6.65 -5.17
N GLY A 107 11.49 7.38 -4.57
CA GLY A 107 12.52 8.14 -5.27
C GLY A 107 13.96 7.74 -4.96
N CYS A 108 14.20 6.62 -4.28
CA CYS A 108 15.54 6.11 -3.95
C CYS A 108 15.72 4.66 -4.38
N LEU A 109 16.92 4.13 -4.23
CA LEU A 109 17.21 2.71 -4.41
C LEU A 109 16.53 1.88 -3.31
N ALA A 110 16.24 0.60 -3.61
CA ALA A 110 15.73 -0.35 -2.62
C ALA A 110 16.62 -1.59 -2.53
N ILE A 111 16.72 -2.12 -1.32
CA ILE A 111 17.26 -3.46 -1.04
C ILE A 111 16.10 -4.32 -0.57
N GLY A 112 15.63 -5.23 -1.43
CA GLY A 112 14.56 -6.17 -1.11
C GLY A 112 15.11 -7.41 -0.41
N ILE A 113 14.51 -7.78 0.71
CA ILE A 113 14.88 -8.93 1.53
C ILE A 113 13.67 -9.85 1.63
N THR A 114 13.82 -11.05 1.10
CA THR A 114 12.79 -12.11 1.18
C THR A 114 13.40 -13.40 1.70
N GLY A 115 12.56 -14.37 2.01
CA GLY A 115 12.98 -15.69 2.50
C GLY A 115 11.93 -16.31 3.43
N THR A 116 12.08 -17.59 3.74
CA THR A 116 11.17 -18.30 4.64
C THR A 116 11.30 -17.82 6.08
N ASN A 117 12.54 -17.65 6.57
CA ASN A 117 12.86 -17.22 7.93
C ASN A 117 13.90 -16.09 7.91
N GLY A 118 13.99 -15.33 8.98
CA GLY A 118 15.01 -14.32 9.19
C GLY A 118 14.85 -13.02 8.41
N LYS A 119 13.78 -12.86 7.61
CA LYS A 119 13.54 -11.64 6.84
C LYS A 119 13.63 -10.38 7.67
N THR A 120 12.84 -10.29 8.74
CA THR A 120 12.78 -9.14 9.64
C THR A 120 14.13 -8.81 10.23
N THR A 121 14.81 -9.81 10.83
CA THR A 121 16.14 -9.63 11.41
C THR A 121 17.15 -9.14 10.38
N THR A 122 17.13 -9.71 9.18
CA THR A 122 18.05 -9.30 8.11
C THR A 122 17.76 -7.89 7.62
N THR A 123 16.48 -7.52 7.48
CA THR A 123 16.06 -6.17 7.05
C THR A 123 16.51 -5.12 8.06
N GLU A 124 16.29 -5.37 9.36
CA GLU A 124 16.71 -4.48 10.43
C GLU A 124 18.24 -4.39 10.53
N LEU A 125 18.95 -5.51 10.38
CA LEU A 125 20.41 -5.54 10.41
C LEU A 125 20.99 -4.74 9.25
N VAL A 126 20.51 -4.94 8.03
CA VAL A 126 20.96 -4.18 6.85
C VAL A 126 20.71 -2.69 7.02
N SER A 127 19.51 -2.30 7.50
CA SER A 127 19.18 -0.92 7.78
C SER A 127 20.12 -0.31 8.84
N THR A 128 20.41 -1.06 9.90
CA THR A 128 21.36 -0.64 10.95
C THR A 128 22.78 -0.44 10.39
N MET A 129 23.25 -1.39 9.58
CA MET A 129 24.58 -1.29 8.95
C MET A 129 24.70 -0.08 8.03
N LEU A 130 23.65 0.20 7.25
CA LEU A 130 23.59 1.38 6.38
C LEU A 130 23.64 2.67 7.20
N THR A 131 22.86 2.75 8.26
CA THR A 131 22.83 3.91 9.16
C THR A 131 24.18 4.15 9.83
N GLN A 132 24.85 3.09 10.29
CA GLN A 132 26.19 3.18 10.87
C GLN A 132 27.24 3.67 9.84
N ASN A 133 27.02 3.42 8.56
CA ASN A 133 27.83 3.92 7.46
C ASN A 133 27.30 5.25 6.88
N GLN A 134 26.58 6.03 7.69
CA GLN A 134 26.08 7.37 7.35
C GLN A 134 25.16 7.41 6.12
N ARG A 135 24.50 6.29 5.79
CA ARG A 135 23.46 6.27 4.77
C ARG A 135 22.10 6.56 5.38
N ARG A 136 21.37 7.46 4.75
CA ARG A 136 19.98 7.75 5.12
C ARG A 136 19.11 6.60 4.61
N THR A 137 18.58 5.82 5.52
CA THR A 137 17.76 4.64 5.20
C THR A 137 16.60 4.48 6.17
N VAL A 138 15.60 3.73 5.75
CA VAL A 138 14.48 3.28 6.57
C VAL A 138 14.15 1.84 6.20
N ALA A 139 13.75 1.05 7.19
CA ALA A 139 13.20 -0.28 6.98
C ALA A 139 11.68 -0.17 6.81
N ALA A 140 11.15 -0.81 5.78
CA ALA A 140 9.72 -0.78 5.44
C ALA A 140 9.26 -2.08 4.76
N GLY A 141 8.00 -2.15 4.36
CA GLY A 141 7.42 -3.26 3.60
C GLY A 141 6.53 -4.15 4.46
N ASN A 142 6.77 -5.46 4.45
CA ASN A 142 5.97 -6.45 5.21
C ASN A 142 6.14 -6.36 6.73
N ILE A 143 7.10 -5.59 7.22
CA ILE A 143 7.34 -5.33 8.64
C ILE A 143 7.01 -3.89 9.00
N GLY A 144 6.41 -3.73 10.18
CA GLY A 144 6.22 -2.45 10.86
C GLY A 144 5.54 -1.38 10.00
N THR A 145 6.31 -0.74 9.15
CA THR A 145 5.87 0.40 8.36
C THR A 145 5.65 0.02 6.89
N PRO A 146 4.43 0.16 6.35
CA PRO A 146 4.17 -0.03 4.92
C PRO A 146 5.02 0.91 4.05
N LEU A 147 5.43 0.45 2.85
CA LEU A 147 6.23 1.29 1.95
C LEU A 147 5.49 2.57 1.54
N SER A 148 4.18 2.49 1.33
CA SER A 148 3.35 3.67 1.02
C SER A 148 3.39 4.75 2.09
N ALA A 149 3.61 4.39 3.37
CA ALA A 149 3.71 5.36 4.45
C ALA A 149 5.01 6.19 4.39
N VAL A 150 6.07 5.66 3.80
CA VAL A 150 7.38 6.31 3.69
C VAL A 150 7.72 6.77 2.28
N ALA A 151 6.94 6.39 1.27
CA ALA A 151 7.22 6.66 -0.14
C ALA A 151 7.50 8.16 -0.41
N GLY A 152 6.76 9.07 0.21
CA GLY A 152 6.98 10.50 0.06
C GLY A 152 8.32 11.00 0.59
N GLN A 153 8.90 10.30 1.57
CA GLN A 153 10.17 10.66 2.21
C GLN A 153 11.37 10.02 1.49
N THR A 154 11.16 9.04 0.62
CA THR A 154 12.24 8.27 -0.01
C THR A 154 13.16 9.12 -0.88
N ARG A 155 12.71 10.28 -1.36
CA ARG A 155 13.55 11.22 -2.11
C ARG A 155 14.69 11.83 -1.28
N GLU A 156 14.55 11.80 0.04
CA GLU A 156 15.57 12.27 0.99
C GLU A 156 16.46 11.13 1.49
N LEU A 157 16.16 9.89 1.11
CA LEU A 157 16.91 8.70 1.49
C LEU A 157 17.93 8.31 0.40
N ASP A 158 19.00 7.65 0.83
CA ASP A 158 19.93 7.03 -0.10
C ASP A 158 19.41 5.67 -0.58
N VAL A 159 18.74 4.93 0.34
CA VAL A 159 18.22 3.59 0.06
C VAL A 159 17.11 3.23 1.06
N VAL A 160 16.10 2.51 0.63
CA VAL A 160 15.12 1.89 1.51
C VAL A 160 15.39 0.38 1.61
N THR A 161 15.34 -0.18 2.82
CA THR A 161 15.41 -1.63 3.04
C THR A 161 14.00 -2.18 3.17
N LEU A 162 13.65 -3.14 2.29
CA LEU A 162 12.30 -3.66 2.19
C LEU A 162 12.23 -5.12 2.63
N GLU A 163 11.43 -5.42 3.63
CA GLU A 163 10.98 -6.79 3.84
C GLU A 163 9.88 -7.11 2.83
N VAL A 164 10.09 -8.15 2.04
CA VAL A 164 9.13 -8.58 1.02
C VAL A 164 8.67 -10.00 1.34
N SER A 165 7.36 -10.22 1.45
CA SER A 165 6.78 -11.56 1.57
C SER A 165 6.71 -12.23 0.20
N SER A 166 6.63 -13.59 0.18
CA SER A 166 6.43 -14.34 -1.07
C SER A 166 5.13 -13.92 -1.80
N PHE A 167 4.07 -13.62 -1.06
CA PHE A 167 2.80 -13.16 -1.62
C PHE A 167 2.86 -11.77 -2.28
N GLN A 168 3.86 -10.96 -1.95
CA GLN A 168 4.07 -9.65 -2.57
C GLN A 168 4.93 -9.71 -3.83
N LEU A 169 5.49 -10.90 -4.14
CA LEU A 169 6.30 -11.14 -5.34
C LEU A 169 5.48 -11.78 -6.48
N GLU A 170 4.24 -12.19 -6.23
CA GLU A 170 3.29 -12.74 -7.21
C GLU A 170 2.47 -11.61 -7.87
#